data_e87f972fc1fe256b377b5136e605c8df
#
_entry.id   e87f972fc1fe256b377b5136e605c8df
#
_cell.length_a   1.000
_cell.length_b   1.000
_cell.length_c   1.000
_cell.angle_alpha   90.00
_cell.angle_beta   90.00
_cell.angle_gamma   90.00
#
_symmetry.space_group_name_H-M   'P 1'
#
loop_
_entity.id
_entity.type
_entity.pdbx_description
1 polymer ?
#
loop_
_entity_poly.entity_id
_entity_poly.type
_entity_poly.pdbx_seq_one_letter_code
_entity_poly.pdbx_strand_id
1 'polypeptide(L)'
;MRTTMAVLAVLLGITVLAAQTVDTSKWNTNDDHQHMMNQLGIKKLRPGPSGDEKAPNHANYDESLANPFPVLPEVLTLKNGKKVTTAKEWWEQRRPEIVEDFEREVVGRIPANVPTVTWKVEKTNHAKVGTHPVVGKQVIGHVDNSSFPQIDVNIELILVTPVEAKKPVPVMIMFGFGYLPGTTPPPGPWSKFGPPPAGSDPPATEQLLANGWGYGYLNPYNVQADNGAGLTKGIIGLVNKGQPRKPDDWGALRAWAWGASRALDYLETDKAVDAKRVGIEGVSRFGKAALVTMAFDSRFAVVLVGSSGEGGAKLHRRNFGEAVENLTGSGEYHWMAGNFLKYGAEEAVFGSRNAGDIPVDAHQLIALCAPRPTFISYGVPEAGDAKWLDQQGSFMAAVAAGPVFRLLGAKDLGTSDDYMKEKMPPVNVGLLDGQLAWRQHDG
;
A
#
# COMPACT_ATOMS: atom_id res chain seq x y z
N MET A 1 13.01 -5.80 -79.01
CA MET A 1 12.34 -6.41 -77.83
C MET A 1 12.60 -5.51 -76.62
N ARG A 2 11.60 -4.76 -76.15
CA ARG A 2 11.68 -3.94 -74.96
C ARG A 2 10.81 -4.61 -73.93
N THR A 3 11.42 -5.08 -72.82
CA THR A 3 10.73 -5.75 -71.70
C THR A 3 10.36 -4.69 -70.71
N THR A 4 9.08 -4.46 -70.51
CA THR A 4 8.52 -3.54 -69.48
C THR A 4 8.37 -4.30 -68.22
N MET A 5 9.13 -3.91 -67.17
CA MET A 5 8.94 -4.41 -65.79
C MET A 5 7.84 -3.59 -65.09
N ALA A 6 6.75 -4.23 -64.78
CA ALA A 6 5.71 -3.66 -63.93
C ALA A 6 6.10 -3.83 -62.43
N VAL A 7 6.29 -2.73 -61.70
CA VAL A 7 6.49 -2.72 -60.25
C VAL A 7 5.12 -2.68 -59.56
N LEU A 8 4.78 -3.76 -58.88
CA LEU A 8 3.55 -3.86 -58.08
C LEU A 8 3.85 -3.29 -56.70
N ALA A 9 3.35 -2.09 -56.38
CA ALA A 9 3.43 -1.49 -55.10
C ALA A 9 2.31 -2.07 -54.20
N VAL A 10 2.66 -2.91 -53.21
CA VAL A 10 1.73 -3.39 -52.18
C VAL A 10 1.65 -2.33 -51.09
N LEU A 11 0.56 -1.58 -51.01
CA LEU A 11 0.20 -0.70 -49.91
C LEU A 11 -0.33 -1.56 -48.77
N LEU A 12 0.51 -1.80 -47.73
CA LEU A 12 0.05 -2.32 -46.46
C LEU A 12 -0.74 -1.19 -45.71
N GLY A 13 -2.04 -1.25 -45.77
CA GLY A 13 -2.91 -0.43 -44.93
C GLY A 13 -2.82 -0.88 -43.48
N ILE A 14 -2.12 -0.12 -42.62
CA ILE A 14 -2.19 -0.28 -41.20
C ILE A 14 -3.54 0.27 -40.74
N THR A 15 -4.53 -0.59 -40.58
CA THR A 15 -5.78 -0.26 -39.87
C THR A 15 -5.44 -0.12 -38.41
N VAL A 16 -5.26 1.11 -37.92
CA VAL A 16 -5.29 1.43 -36.48
C VAL A 16 -6.73 1.20 -36.03
N LEU A 17 -7.01 0.05 -35.45
CA LEU A 17 -8.26 -0.12 -34.67
C LEU A 17 -8.26 0.94 -33.56
N ALA A 18 -9.04 1.99 -33.70
CA ALA A 18 -9.35 2.88 -32.62
C ALA A 18 -10.02 2.03 -31.52
N ALA A 19 -9.38 1.93 -30.35
CA ALA A 19 -10.00 1.28 -29.20
C ALA A 19 -11.34 1.98 -28.94
N GLN A 20 -12.44 1.23 -28.95
CA GLN A 20 -13.74 1.77 -28.63
C GLN A 20 -13.70 2.30 -27.19
N THR A 21 -13.97 3.60 -27.03
CA THR A 21 -14.11 4.21 -25.71
C THR A 21 -15.37 3.67 -25.04
N VAL A 22 -15.24 3.23 -23.77
CA VAL A 22 -16.35 2.74 -22.97
C VAL A 22 -16.94 3.94 -22.20
N ASP A 23 -18.26 4.11 -22.23
CA ASP A 23 -18.93 5.09 -21.37
C ASP A 23 -18.99 4.57 -19.93
N THR A 24 -18.11 5.10 -19.09
CA THR A 24 -17.99 4.75 -17.67
C THR A 24 -18.70 5.74 -16.75
N SER A 25 -19.39 6.75 -17.29
CA SER A 25 -19.94 7.87 -16.51
C SER A 25 -20.93 7.44 -15.42
N LYS A 26 -21.63 6.33 -15.64
CA LYS A 26 -22.61 5.74 -14.72
C LYS A 26 -22.13 4.47 -14.00
N TRP A 27 -20.87 4.11 -14.18
CA TRP A 27 -20.36 2.89 -13.57
C TRP A 27 -20.37 2.96 -12.06
N ASN A 28 -20.83 1.88 -11.45
CA ASN A 28 -20.66 1.58 -10.04
C ASN A 28 -19.53 0.56 -9.83
N THR A 29 -19.29 0.18 -8.59
CA THR A 29 -18.24 -0.79 -8.22
C THR A 29 -18.41 -2.15 -8.92
N ASN A 30 -19.65 -2.63 -9.06
CA ASN A 30 -19.89 -3.94 -9.69
C ASN A 30 -19.65 -3.89 -11.20
N ASP A 31 -19.95 -2.77 -11.86
CA ASP A 31 -19.70 -2.61 -13.30
C ASP A 31 -18.20 -2.69 -13.62
N ASP A 32 -17.37 -1.97 -12.84
CA ASP A 32 -15.91 -2.02 -13.00
C ASP A 32 -15.36 -3.41 -12.65
N HIS A 33 -15.79 -4.01 -11.56
CA HIS A 33 -15.38 -5.35 -11.15
C HIS A 33 -15.71 -6.40 -12.22
N GLN A 34 -16.94 -6.39 -12.71
CA GLN A 34 -17.38 -7.32 -13.77
C GLN A 34 -16.61 -7.09 -15.07
N HIS A 35 -16.33 -5.82 -15.42
CA HIS A 35 -15.53 -5.51 -16.59
C HIS A 35 -14.11 -6.07 -16.47
N MET A 36 -13.47 -5.95 -15.30
CA MET A 36 -12.15 -6.54 -15.06
C MET A 36 -12.18 -8.07 -15.13
N MET A 37 -13.20 -8.71 -14.54
CA MET A 37 -13.39 -10.16 -14.68
C MET A 37 -13.49 -10.59 -16.14
N ASN A 38 -14.25 -9.84 -16.95
CA ASN A 38 -14.42 -10.12 -18.37
C ASN A 38 -13.09 -9.97 -19.14
N GLN A 39 -12.30 -8.92 -18.85
CA GLN A 39 -10.96 -8.75 -19.46
C GLN A 39 -10.04 -9.94 -19.17
N LEU A 40 -10.14 -10.50 -17.95
CA LEU A 40 -9.32 -11.65 -17.51
C LEU A 40 -9.91 -13.01 -17.92
N GLY A 41 -11.13 -13.05 -18.47
CA GLY A 41 -11.81 -14.30 -18.76
C GLY A 41 -12.21 -15.10 -17.52
N ILE A 42 -12.47 -14.41 -16.40
CA ILE A 42 -12.95 -14.99 -15.15
C ILE A 42 -14.47 -15.06 -15.21
N LYS A 43 -15.03 -16.24 -15.01
CA LYS A 43 -16.47 -16.48 -14.98
C LYS A 43 -17.02 -16.46 -13.55
N LYS A 44 -16.24 -16.97 -12.59
CA LYS A 44 -16.64 -17.08 -11.20
C LYS A 44 -15.46 -16.89 -10.27
N LEU A 45 -15.65 -16.08 -9.23
CA LEU A 45 -14.73 -15.93 -8.11
C LEU A 45 -15.26 -16.74 -6.91
N ARG A 46 -14.34 -17.25 -6.10
CA ARG A 46 -14.68 -17.77 -4.77
C ARG A 46 -15.11 -16.60 -3.88
N PRO A 47 -16.15 -16.79 -3.05
CA PRO A 47 -16.55 -15.76 -2.08
C PRO A 47 -15.46 -15.61 -1.02
N GLY A 48 -15.17 -14.36 -0.62
CA GLY A 48 -14.32 -14.08 0.52
C GLY A 48 -14.94 -14.61 1.83
N PRO A 49 -14.10 -15.06 2.78
CA PRO A 49 -14.59 -15.44 4.09
C PRO A 49 -15.21 -14.23 4.82
N SER A 50 -16.27 -14.50 5.59
CA SER A 50 -16.97 -13.50 6.38
C SER A 50 -16.31 -13.33 7.75
N GLY A 51 -16.15 -12.08 8.21
CA GLY A 51 -15.78 -11.79 9.58
C GLY A 51 -16.89 -12.05 10.62
N ASP A 52 -18.12 -12.28 10.17
CA ASP A 52 -19.21 -12.72 11.04
C ASP A 52 -19.09 -14.23 11.27
N GLU A 53 -18.74 -14.63 12.49
CA GLU A 53 -18.56 -16.03 12.88
C GLU A 53 -19.85 -16.88 12.77
N LYS A 54 -21.03 -16.26 12.61
CA LYS A 54 -22.31 -16.93 12.38
C LYS A 54 -22.61 -17.14 10.89
N ALA A 55 -21.86 -16.54 9.99
CA ALA A 55 -22.06 -16.70 8.56
C ALA A 55 -21.66 -18.12 8.10
N PRO A 56 -22.36 -18.71 7.12
CA PRO A 56 -21.99 -20.03 6.58
C PRO A 56 -20.59 -20.11 6.00
N ASN A 57 -20.07 -18.98 5.53
CA ASN A 57 -18.71 -18.81 5.00
C ASN A 57 -17.82 -18.01 5.94
N HIS A 58 -18.00 -18.14 7.27
CA HIS A 58 -17.16 -17.45 8.24
C HIS A 58 -15.67 -17.76 8.02
N ALA A 59 -14.81 -16.81 8.41
CA ALA A 59 -13.38 -16.96 8.30
C ALA A 59 -12.86 -18.13 9.16
N ASN A 60 -11.80 -18.77 8.68
CA ASN A 60 -11.10 -19.76 9.48
C ASN A 60 -10.32 -19.06 10.61
N TYR A 61 -10.46 -19.57 11.84
CA TYR A 61 -9.70 -19.16 13.03
C TYR A 61 -9.04 -20.35 13.73
N ASP A 62 -8.95 -21.51 13.04
CA ASP A 62 -8.24 -22.70 13.50
C ASP A 62 -6.82 -22.70 12.93
N GLU A 63 -5.82 -22.57 13.79
CA GLU A 63 -4.41 -22.58 13.40
C GLU A 63 -3.98 -23.87 12.71
N SER A 64 -4.62 -25.00 13.03
CA SER A 64 -4.30 -26.29 12.40
C SER A 64 -4.63 -26.33 10.91
N LEU A 65 -5.55 -25.45 10.45
CA LEU A 65 -6.00 -25.29 9.08
C LEU A 65 -5.41 -24.05 8.40
N ALA A 66 -4.60 -23.26 9.11
CA ALA A 66 -4.18 -21.95 8.66
C ALA A 66 -3.12 -21.98 7.54
N ASN A 67 -2.40 -23.08 7.35
CA ASN A 67 -1.26 -23.13 6.41
C ASN A 67 -1.48 -24.13 5.26
N PRO A 68 -2.48 -23.92 4.37
CA PRO A 68 -2.70 -24.83 3.23
C PRO A 68 -1.57 -24.78 2.18
N PHE A 69 -0.82 -23.67 2.14
CA PHE A 69 0.31 -23.45 1.23
C PHE A 69 1.57 -23.07 2.03
N PRO A 70 2.21 -24.05 2.74
CA PRO A 70 3.23 -23.73 3.74
C PRO A 70 4.58 -23.30 3.14
N VAL A 71 4.79 -23.46 1.82
CA VAL A 71 6.04 -23.10 1.16
C VAL A 71 5.94 -21.70 0.57
N LEU A 72 6.76 -20.78 1.07
CA LEU A 72 6.87 -19.43 0.56
C LEU A 72 7.83 -19.35 -0.64
N PRO A 73 7.62 -18.41 -1.58
CA PRO A 73 8.60 -18.09 -2.60
C PRO A 73 9.92 -17.64 -1.94
N GLU A 74 11.02 -18.28 -2.32
CA GLU A 74 12.35 -18.00 -1.77
C GLU A 74 12.77 -16.54 -2.00
N VAL A 75 12.97 -15.76 -0.94
CA VAL A 75 13.27 -14.32 -1.06
C VAL A 75 14.65 -14.05 -1.64
N LEU A 76 15.65 -14.89 -1.33
CA LEU A 76 17.04 -14.78 -1.79
C LEU A 76 17.39 -15.80 -2.89
N THR A 77 16.44 -16.11 -3.77
CA THR A 77 16.68 -16.97 -4.93
C THR A 77 16.11 -16.30 -6.17
N LEU A 78 16.93 -16.13 -7.22
CA LEU A 78 16.51 -15.60 -8.51
C LEU A 78 15.53 -16.55 -9.21
N LYS A 79 14.75 -16.06 -10.16
CA LYS A 79 13.83 -16.88 -10.96
C LYS A 79 14.54 -18.01 -11.73
N ASN A 80 15.83 -17.88 -12.02
CA ASN A 80 16.64 -18.90 -12.65
C ASN A 80 17.23 -19.94 -11.66
N GLY A 81 16.88 -19.88 -10.36
CA GLY A 81 17.32 -20.77 -9.31
C GLY A 81 18.65 -20.40 -8.63
N LYS A 82 19.37 -19.36 -9.10
CA LYS A 82 20.61 -18.92 -8.49
C LYS A 82 20.35 -18.27 -7.13
N LYS A 83 21.12 -18.62 -6.10
CA LYS A 83 21.07 -17.98 -4.79
C LYS A 83 21.67 -16.57 -4.83
N VAL A 84 21.05 -15.63 -4.13
CA VAL A 84 21.49 -14.25 -3.92
C VAL A 84 22.27 -14.20 -2.61
N THR A 85 23.56 -13.87 -2.70
CA THR A 85 24.49 -13.91 -1.56
C THR A 85 25.15 -12.57 -1.27
N THR A 86 24.91 -11.57 -2.11
CA THR A 86 25.50 -10.22 -1.98
C THR A 86 24.44 -9.14 -2.10
N ALA A 87 24.68 -7.99 -1.44
CA ALA A 87 23.84 -6.79 -1.58
C ALA A 87 23.74 -6.35 -3.05
N LYS A 88 24.83 -6.46 -3.83
CA LYS A 88 24.82 -6.12 -5.26
C LYS A 88 23.82 -6.98 -6.05
N GLU A 89 23.86 -8.30 -5.87
CA GLU A 89 22.91 -9.21 -6.53
C GLU A 89 21.47 -8.92 -6.12
N TRP A 90 21.25 -8.56 -4.83
CA TRP A 90 19.93 -8.12 -4.37
C TRP A 90 19.44 -6.90 -5.14
N TRP A 91 20.23 -5.81 -5.14
CA TRP A 91 19.79 -4.55 -5.74
C TRP A 91 19.66 -4.59 -7.25
N GLU A 92 20.59 -5.29 -7.93
CA GLU A 92 20.65 -5.29 -9.41
C GLU A 92 19.80 -6.39 -10.06
N GLN A 93 19.47 -7.48 -9.33
CA GLN A 93 18.81 -8.64 -9.92
C GLN A 93 17.55 -9.04 -9.15
N ARG A 94 17.66 -9.45 -7.88
CA ARG A 94 16.51 -10.05 -7.19
C ARG A 94 15.42 -9.06 -6.86
N ARG A 95 15.77 -7.90 -6.32
CA ARG A 95 14.80 -6.84 -6.04
C ARG A 95 13.98 -6.44 -7.27
N PRO A 96 14.59 -6.18 -8.46
CA PRO A 96 13.83 -5.94 -9.69
C PRO A 96 12.86 -7.06 -10.08
N GLU A 97 13.24 -8.34 -9.91
CA GLU A 97 12.34 -9.47 -10.18
C GLU A 97 11.11 -9.47 -9.27
N ILE A 98 11.31 -9.17 -7.97
CA ILE A 98 10.21 -9.11 -6.98
C ILE A 98 9.31 -7.90 -7.28
N VAL A 99 9.89 -6.74 -7.54
CA VAL A 99 9.15 -5.52 -7.91
C VAL A 99 8.28 -5.77 -9.14
N GLU A 100 8.85 -6.39 -10.18
CA GLU A 100 8.12 -6.73 -11.41
C GLU A 100 6.91 -7.61 -11.15
N ASP A 101 7.06 -8.65 -10.29
CA ASP A 101 5.95 -9.53 -9.97
C ASP A 101 4.87 -8.83 -9.13
N PHE A 102 5.25 -7.97 -8.17
CA PHE A 102 4.28 -7.16 -7.43
C PHE A 102 3.54 -6.17 -8.34
N GLU A 103 4.25 -5.47 -9.22
CA GLU A 103 3.63 -4.51 -10.15
C GLU A 103 2.71 -5.20 -11.15
N ARG A 104 3.09 -6.35 -11.66
CA ARG A 104 2.25 -7.05 -12.63
C ARG A 104 1.04 -7.71 -11.98
N GLU A 105 1.21 -8.34 -10.80
CA GLU A 105 0.22 -9.28 -10.28
C GLU A 105 -0.54 -8.76 -9.05
N VAL A 106 0.04 -7.84 -8.26
CA VAL A 106 -0.49 -7.53 -6.92
C VAL A 106 -0.94 -6.09 -6.79
N VAL A 107 -0.04 -5.09 -6.93
CA VAL A 107 -0.38 -3.69 -6.65
C VAL A 107 -0.58 -2.85 -7.91
N GLY A 108 -0.10 -3.33 -9.05
CA GLY A 108 -0.19 -2.67 -10.35
C GLY A 108 0.94 -1.67 -10.63
N ARG A 109 1.10 -1.35 -11.91
CA ARG A 109 2.13 -0.44 -12.42
C ARG A 109 1.66 1.00 -12.41
N ILE A 110 2.52 1.90 -11.96
CA ILE A 110 2.33 3.33 -12.22
C ILE A 110 2.68 3.60 -13.68
N PRO A 111 1.78 4.19 -14.48
CA PRO A 111 2.08 4.50 -15.88
C PRO A 111 3.19 5.56 -16.01
N ALA A 112 4.00 5.46 -17.05
CA ALA A 112 5.11 6.41 -17.27
C ALA A 112 4.65 7.86 -17.56
N ASN A 113 3.40 8.04 -17.98
CA ASN A 113 2.81 9.33 -18.35
C ASN A 113 1.95 9.94 -17.24
N VAL A 114 2.22 9.62 -15.96
CA VAL A 114 1.52 10.25 -14.83
C VAL A 114 1.78 11.76 -14.83
N PRO A 115 0.73 12.60 -14.70
CA PRO A 115 0.87 14.03 -14.74
C PRO A 115 1.76 14.59 -13.61
N THR A 116 2.35 15.75 -13.83
CA THR A 116 3.11 16.50 -12.85
C THR A 116 2.21 17.09 -11.76
N VAL A 117 2.81 17.40 -10.60
CA VAL A 117 2.10 18.02 -9.46
C VAL A 117 2.70 19.38 -9.16
N THR A 118 1.85 20.41 -9.08
CA THR A 118 2.23 21.75 -8.66
C THR A 118 1.77 21.99 -7.23
N TRP A 119 2.69 22.36 -6.36
CA TRP A 119 2.42 22.53 -4.93
C TRP A 119 2.22 23.98 -4.52
N LYS A 120 1.23 24.23 -3.65
CA LYS A 120 0.92 25.53 -3.08
C LYS A 120 0.59 25.43 -1.60
N VAL A 121 1.19 26.28 -0.78
CA VAL A 121 0.76 26.46 0.61
C VAL A 121 -0.49 27.37 0.60
N GLU A 122 -1.64 26.81 0.94
CA GLU A 122 -2.91 27.55 0.96
C GLU A 122 -3.10 28.33 2.27
N LYS A 123 -2.69 27.71 3.39
CA LYS A 123 -2.81 28.33 4.71
C LYS A 123 -1.62 28.00 5.60
N THR A 124 -1.26 28.93 6.46
CA THR A 124 -0.25 28.74 7.53
C THR A 124 -0.83 29.27 8.83
N ASN A 125 -0.80 28.46 9.88
CA ASN A 125 -1.25 28.83 11.22
C ASN A 125 -0.14 28.62 12.25
N HIS A 126 -0.09 29.52 13.24
CA HIS A 126 0.64 29.32 14.49
C HIS A 126 -0.36 28.85 15.57
N ALA A 127 -0.11 27.73 16.20
CA ALA A 127 -1.02 27.11 17.14
C ALA A 127 -0.28 26.31 18.19
N LYS A 128 -1.02 25.54 19.02
CA LYS A 128 -0.48 24.49 19.88
C LYS A 128 -1.13 23.16 19.57
N VAL A 129 -0.35 22.08 19.67
CA VAL A 129 -0.81 20.70 19.71
C VAL A 129 -0.40 20.15 21.06
N GLY A 130 -1.37 19.84 21.93
CA GLY A 130 -1.12 19.67 23.35
C GLY A 130 -0.43 20.90 23.94
N THR A 131 0.77 20.73 24.51
CA THR A 131 1.57 21.82 25.07
C THR A 131 2.59 22.40 24.07
N HIS A 132 2.77 21.80 22.88
CA HIS A 132 3.82 22.11 21.91
C HIS A 132 3.41 23.25 20.97
N PRO A 133 4.14 24.38 20.94
CA PRO A 133 3.96 25.42 19.92
C PRO A 133 4.36 24.90 18.53
N VAL A 134 3.47 25.07 17.54
CA VAL A 134 3.67 24.54 16.19
C VAL A 134 3.37 25.56 15.09
N VAL A 135 3.97 25.35 13.93
CA VAL A 135 3.56 25.93 12.65
C VAL A 135 2.86 24.84 11.86
N GLY A 136 1.58 25.04 11.56
CA GLY A 136 0.80 24.18 10.66
C GLY A 136 0.67 24.80 9.28
N LYS A 137 0.83 24.01 8.24
CA LYS A 137 0.61 24.37 6.85
C LYS A 137 -0.43 23.45 6.22
N GLN A 138 -1.42 24.01 5.55
CA GLN A 138 -2.28 23.28 4.60
C GLN A 138 -1.67 23.47 3.22
N VAL A 139 -1.25 22.36 2.62
CA VAL A 139 -0.53 22.33 1.35
C VAL A 139 -1.34 21.53 0.36
N ILE A 140 -1.56 22.08 -0.82
CA ILE A 140 -2.31 21.44 -1.90
C ILE A 140 -1.39 21.19 -3.09
N GLY A 141 -1.31 19.94 -3.51
CA GLY A 141 -0.65 19.50 -4.73
C GLY A 141 -1.67 19.31 -5.84
N HIS A 142 -1.80 20.28 -6.73
CA HIS A 142 -2.66 20.16 -7.90
C HIS A 142 -1.98 19.27 -8.96
N VAL A 143 -2.66 18.20 -9.37
CA VAL A 143 -2.20 17.31 -10.44
C VAL A 143 -2.63 17.89 -11.78
N ASP A 144 -1.69 18.06 -12.72
CA ASP A 144 -1.99 18.59 -14.05
C ASP A 144 -3.04 17.72 -14.77
N ASN A 145 -4.22 18.30 -14.94
CA ASN A 145 -5.33 17.66 -15.62
C ASN A 145 -5.60 18.22 -17.03
N SER A 146 -4.67 18.97 -17.61
CA SER A 146 -4.82 19.60 -18.94
C SER A 146 -5.15 18.60 -20.05
N SER A 147 -4.69 17.34 -19.93
CA SER A 147 -4.98 16.26 -20.89
C SER A 147 -6.38 15.67 -20.77
N PHE A 148 -7.06 15.86 -19.63
CA PHE A 148 -8.42 15.40 -19.33
C PHE A 148 -9.08 16.24 -18.22
N PRO A 149 -9.55 17.48 -18.53
CA PRO A 149 -10.04 18.45 -17.55
C PRO A 149 -11.30 18.03 -16.78
N GLN A 150 -11.95 16.93 -17.17
CA GLN A 150 -13.15 16.42 -16.50
C GLN A 150 -12.86 15.79 -15.13
N ILE A 151 -11.59 15.46 -14.88
CA ILE A 151 -11.16 14.91 -13.58
C ILE A 151 -10.16 15.87 -12.95
N ASP A 152 -10.46 16.31 -11.73
CA ASP A 152 -9.59 17.14 -10.91
C ASP A 152 -9.07 16.33 -9.73
N VAL A 153 -7.75 16.37 -9.49
CA VAL A 153 -7.08 15.63 -8.40
C VAL A 153 -6.19 16.59 -7.65
N ASN A 154 -6.44 16.71 -6.35
CA ASN A 154 -5.68 17.56 -5.46
C ASN A 154 -5.17 16.77 -4.27
N ILE A 155 -3.87 16.66 -4.12
CA ILE A 155 -3.23 15.98 -2.98
C ILE A 155 -3.22 16.96 -1.82
N GLU A 156 -3.93 16.67 -0.75
CA GLU A 156 -3.97 17.51 0.45
C GLU A 156 -2.99 16.97 1.51
N LEU A 157 -2.06 17.81 1.93
CA LEU A 157 -1.11 17.55 3.01
C LEU A 157 -1.28 18.61 4.10
N ILE A 158 -1.56 18.19 5.32
CA ILE A 158 -1.43 19.03 6.52
C ILE A 158 -0.06 18.77 7.12
N LEU A 159 0.86 19.70 7.00
CA LEU A 159 2.21 19.61 7.56
C LEU A 159 2.28 20.41 8.87
N VAL A 160 2.80 19.79 9.93
CA VAL A 160 2.97 20.43 11.24
C VAL A 160 4.41 20.26 11.73
N THR A 161 5.05 21.36 12.06
CA THR A 161 6.43 21.38 12.55
C THR A 161 6.55 22.20 13.85
N PRO A 162 7.43 21.82 14.80
CA PRO A 162 7.62 22.59 16.03
C PRO A 162 8.23 23.95 15.74
N VAL A 163 7.69 25.01 16.38
CA VAL A 163 8.19 26.41 16.25
C VAL A 163 9.63 26.55 16.74
N GLU A 164 9.99 25.83 17.81
CA GLU A 164 11.28 25.98 18.49
C GLU A 164 12.43 25.23 17.80
N ALA A 165 12.16 24.55 16.69
CA ALA A 165 13.17 23.79 15.96
C ALA A 165 14.25 24.70 15.37
N LYS A 166 15.51 24.49 15.81
CA LYS A 166 16.68 25.25 15.31
C LYS A 166 17.25 24.73 13.99
N LYS A 167 16.78 23.62 13.50
CA LYS A 167 17.21 22.93 12.26
C LYS A 167 16.00 22.19 11.65
N PRO A 168 16.08 21.81 10.37
CA PRO A 168 15.04 20.97 9.75
C PRO A 168 14.77 19.72 10.58
N VAL A 169 13.49 19.37 10.74
CA VAL A 169 13.06 18.26 11.58
C VAL A 169 12.67 17.03 10.74
N PRO A 170 12.83 15.81 11.26
CA PRO A 170 12.22 14.63 10.67
C PRO A 170 10.68 14.76 10.71
N VAL A 171 10.00 14.15 9.76
CA VAL A 171 8.55 14.20 9.65
C VAL A 171 7.99 12.78 9.47
N MET A 172 6.93 12.44 10.21
CA MET A 172 6.13 11.25 9.95
C MET A 172 4.90 11.63 9.11
N ILE A 173 4.79 11.14 7.89
CA ILE A 173 3.56 11.22 7.11
C ILE A 173 2.63 10.11 7.60
N MET A 174 1.41 10.50 7.97
CA MET A 174 0.36 9.63 8.48
C MET A 174 -0.77 9.58 7.44
N PHE A 175 -1.03 8.42 6.87
CA PHE A 175 -2.22 8.27 6.04
C PHE A 175 -3.47 8.41 6.91
N GLY A 176 -4.33 9.33 6.55
CA GLY A 176 -5.56 9.57 7.27
C GLY A 176 -6.09 11.00 7.14
N PHE A 177 -6.99 11.33 8.04
CA PHE A 177 -7.64 12.64 8.06
C PHE A 177 -7.02 13.50 9.15
N GLY A 178 -6.57 14.67 8.76
CA GLY A 178 -6.05 15.66 9.67
C GLY A 178 -6.68 17.03 9.42
N TYR A 179 -6.45 17.95 10.34
CA TYR A 179 -6.87 19.33 10.22
C TYR A 179 -5.74 20.28 10.61
N LEU A 180 -5.80 21.48 10.08
CA LEU A 180 -4.81 22.49 10.37
C LEU A 180 -4.91 22.91 11.85
N PRO A 181 -3.84 22.81 12.65
CA PRO A 181 -3.85 23.20 14.05
C PRO A 181 -4.36 24.64 14.24
N GLY A 182 -5.17 24.85 15.29
CA GLY A 182 -5.81 26.15 15.57
C GLY A 182 -7.09 26.40 14.75
N THR A 183 -7.55 25.42 13.96
CA THR A 183 -8.87 25.45 13.32
C THR A 183 -9.83 24.49 14.00
N THR A 184 -11.15 24.71 13.83
CA THR A 184 -12.16 23.74 14.29
C THR A 184 -12.09 22.49 13.42
N PRO A 185 -11.92 21.29 14.02
CA PRO A 185 -11.98 20.04 13.27
C PRO A 185 -13.31 19.90 12.53
N PRO A 186 -13.33 19.45 11.29
CA PRO A 186 -14.58 19.12 10.63
C PRO A 186 -15.27 17.99 11.39
N PRO A 187 -16.64 17.99 11.43
CA PRO A 187 -17.38 16.86 11.97
C PRO A 187 -16.97 15.58 11.24
N GLY A 188 -16.55 14.57 11.97
CA GLY A 188 -16.10 13.31 11.38
C GLY A 188 -16.57 12.10 12.20
N PRO A 189 -16.47 10.89 11.66
CA PRO A 189 -16.85 9.67 12.37
C PRO A 189 -16.12 9.52 13.72
N TRP A 190 -14.92 10.09 13.82
CA TRP A 190 -14.08 10.07 15.03
C TRP A 190 -14.58 10.98 16.15
N SER A 191 -15.41 11.98 15.86
CA SER A 191 -16.03 12.85 16.88
C SER A 191 -17.02 12.09 17.77
N LYS A 192 -17.38 10.87 17.42
CA LYS A 192 -18.24 9.98 18.22
C LYS A 192 -17.47 9.23 19.33
N PHE A 193 -16.16 9.14 19.18
CA PHE A 193 -15.31 8.58 20.23
C PHE A 193 -15.01 9.69 21.22
N GLY A 194 -15.36 9.51 22.47
CA GLY A 194 -15.05 10.45 23.55
C GLY A 194 -13.53 10.69 23.68
N PRO A 195 -13.11 11.57 24.59
CA PRO A 195 -11.69 11.73 24.89
C PRO A 195 -11.09 10.39 25.32
N PRO A 196 -9.79 10.15 25.03
CA PRO A 196 -9.10 8.95 25.51
C PRO A 196 -9.31 8.74 27.02
N PRO A 197 -9.35 7.48 27.49
CA PRO A 197 -9.44 7.20 28.92
C PRO A 197 -8.33 7.91 29.70
N ALA A 198 -8.62 8.26 30.97
CA ALA A 198 -7.60 8.85 31.85
C ALA A 198 -6.41 7.88 32.01
N GLY A 199 -5.20 8.35 31.79
CA GLY A 199 -3.98 7.54 31.84
C GLY A 199 -3.55 6.91 30.51
N SER A 200 -4.30 7.15 29.42
CA SER A 200 -3.83 6.78 28.08
C SER A 200 -2.57 7.55 27.71
N ASP A 201 -1.75 6.95 26.85
CA ASP A 201 -0.61 7.64 26.25
C ASP A 201 -1.06 8.89 25.48
N PRO A 202 -0.23 9.94 25.42
CA PRO A 202 -0.50 11.09 24.57
C PRO A 202 -0.73 10.67 23.12
N PRO A 203 -1.54 11.41 22.36
CA PRO A 203 -1.70 11.16 20.92
C PRO A 203 -0.34 11.09 20.18
N ALA A 204 -0.25 10.26 19.14
CA ALA A 204 0.98 10.07 18.35
C ALA A 204 1.58 11.40 17.87
N THR A 205 0.74 12.37 17.52
CA THR A 205 1.17 13.73 17.12
C THR A 205 1.92 14.47 18.22
N GLU A 206 1.46 14.35 19.48
CA GLU A 206 2.13 14.96 20.62
C GLU A 206 3.42 14.22 20.97
N GLN A 207 3.43 12.89 20.86
CA GLN A 207 4.64 12.08 21.05
C GLN A 207 5.73 12.44 20.02
N LEU A 208 5.37 12.61 18.76
CA LEU A 208 6.28 13.05 17.71
C LEU A 208 6.87 14.42 18.02
N LEU A 209 6.04 15.40 18.35
CA LEU A 209 6.50 16.75 18.69
C LEU A 209 7.40 16.78 19.94
N ALA A 210 7.06 16.00 20.98
CA ALA A 210 7.87 15.86 22.19
C ALA A 210 9.27 15.33 21.92
N ASN A 211 9.42 14.53 20.84
CA ASN A 211 10.70 14.00 20.36
C ASN A 211 11.37 14.86 19.27
N GLY A 212 10.87 16.07 19.04
CA GLY A 212 11.44 17.01 18.06
C GLY A 212 11.14 16.66 16.61
N TRP A 213 10.15 15.83 16.35
CA TRP A 213 9.64 15.52 15.00
C TRP A 213 8.51 16.47 14.63
N GLY A 214 8.32 16.67 13.32
CA GLY A 214 7.05 17.10 12.76
C GLY A 214 6.20 15.91 12.35
N TYR A 215 4.97 16.20 11.92
CA TYR A 215 4.10 15.21 11.32
C TYR A 215 3.33 15.80 10.12
N GLY A 216 2.84 14.92 9.25
CA GLY A 216 1.98 15.29 8.15
C GLY A 216 0.78 14.36 8.07
N TYR A 217 -0.44 14.89 7.91
CA TYR A 217 -1.60 14.09 7.51
C TYR A 217 -1.78 14.16 6.01
N LEU A 218 -1.86 13.01 5.36
CA LEU A 218 -2.14 12.87 3.94
C LEU A 218 -3.46 12.12 3.77
N ASN A 219 -4.48 12.82 3.23
CA ASN A 219 -5.76 12.18 2.92
C ASN A 219 -5.66 11.41 1.59
N PRO A 220 -5.58 10.07 1.60
CA PRO A 220 -5.39 9.30 0.37
C PRO A 220 -6.64 9.32 -0.52
N TYR A 221 -7.83 9.58 0.02
CA TYR A 221 -9.08 9.58 -0.74
C TYR A 221 -9.20 10.76 -1.71
N ASN A 222 -8.44 11.83 -1.47
CA ASN A 222 -8.33 12.94 -2.40
C ASN A 222 -7.48 12.59 -3.64
N VAL A 223 -6.63 11.57 -3.52
CA VAL A 223 -5.82 11.03 -4.63
C VAL A 223 -6.62 9.99 -5.42
N GLN A 224 -7.21 9.03 -4.70
CA GLN A 224 -7.99 7.94 -5.26
C GLN A 224 -9.04 7.48 -4.26
N ALA A 225 -10.30 7.46 -4.68
CA ALA A 225 -11.39 6.99 -3.83
C ALA A 225 -11.23 5.50 -3.45
N ASP A 226 -11.70 5.17 -2.24
CA ASP A 226 -11.64 3.83 -1.65
C ASP A 226 -12.86 2.97 -2.05
N ASN A 227 -13.05 2.82 -3.35
CA ASN A 227 -14.09 1.96 -3.92
C ASN A 227 -13.85 1.74 -5.43
N GLY A 228 -14.47 0.68 -5.98
CA GLY A 228 -14.35 0.34 -7.39
C GLY A 228 -14.94 1.37 -8.35
N ALA A 229 -16.02 2.05 -7.96
CA ALA A 229 -16.63 3.12 -8.77
C ALA A 229 -15.69 4.32 -8.97
N GLY A 230 -14.69 4.46 -8.12
CA GLY A 230 -13.65 5.49 -8.20
C GLY A 230 -12.52 5.19 -9.17
N LEU A 231 -12.40 3.98 -9.70
CA LEU A 231 -11.25 3.56 -10.53
C LEU A 231 -11.22 4.24 -11.91
N THR A 232 -12.35 4.73 -12.38
CA THR A 232 -12.44 5.58 -13.59
C THR A 232 -12.42 7.08 -13.26
N LYS A 233 -12.13 7.43 -12.01
CA LYS A 233 -12.05 8.78 -11.45
C LYS A 233 -10.74 8.91 -10.65
N GLY A 234 -10.53 10.02 -9.93
CA GLY A 234 -9.27 10.22 -9.21
C GLY A 234 -8.04 10.13 -10.12
N ILE A 235 -6.86 9.84 -9.54
CA ILE A 235 -5.62 9.82 -10.32
C ILE A 235 -5.60 8.69 -11.37
N ILE A 236 -6.17 7.52 -11.05
CA ILE A 236 -6.23 6.40 -11.99
C ILE A 236 -7.08 6.78 -13.20
N GLY A 237 -8.28 7.35 -12.95
CA GLY A 237 -9.17 7.81 -14.01
C GLY A 237 -8.59 8.99 -14.80
N LEU A 238 -7.88 9.92 -14.18
CA LEU A 238 -7.22 11.02 -14.86
C LEU A 238 -6.21 10.50 -15.90
N VAL A 239 -5.34 9.58 -15.48
CA VAL A 239 -4.31 8.98 -16.35
C VAL A 239 -4.95 8.17 -17.50
N ASN A 240 -6.02 7.43 -17.21
CA ASN A 240 -6.73 6.61 -18.18
C ASN A 240 -7.84 7.37 -18.93
N LYS A 241 -7.94 8.69 -18.73
CA LYS A 241 -8.97 9.54 -19.37
C LYS A 241 -10.39 9.01 -19.18
N GLY A 242 -10.70 8.63 -17.95
CA GLY A 242 -11.99 8.05 -17.58
C GLY A 242 -12.22 6.61 -18.06
N GLN A 243 -11.26 5.98 -18.73
CA GLN A 243 -11.41 4.61 -19.22
C GLN A 243 -11.08 3.58 -18.12
N PRO A 244 -11.61 2.34 -18.22
CA PRO A 244 -11.31 1.27 -17.30
C PRO A 244 -9.83 0.92 -17.29
N ARG A 245 -9.36 0.38 -16.15
CA ARG A 245 -8.01 -0.11 -15.99
C ARG A 245 -7.70 -1.32 -16.88
N LYS A 246 -6.45 -1.44 -17.29
CA LYS A 246 -5.89 -2.70 -17.76
C LYS A 246 -5.61 -3.64 -16.58
N PRO A 247 -5.43 -4.95 -16.83
CA PRO A 247 -5.19 -5.91 -15.75
C PRO A 247 -3.94 -5.64 -14.87
N ASP A 248 -2.90 -5.03 -15.41
CA ASP A 248 -1.67 -4.68 -14.68
C ASP A 248 -1.57 -3.19 -14.31
N ASP A 249 -2.62 -2.40 -14.54
CA ASP A 249 -2.67 -1.02 -14.05
C ASP A 249 -2.79 -0.99 -12.51
N TRP A 250 -2.29 0.09 -11.93
CA TRP A 250 -2.27 0.30 -10.49
C TRP A 250 -3.64 0.23 -9.80
N GLY A 251 -3.64 -0.34 -8.58
CA GLY A 251 -4.76 -0.28 -7.66
C GLY A 251 -4.70 0.95 -6.75
N ALA A 252 -5.72 1.12 -5.93
CA ALA A 252 -5.80 2.27 -5.01
C ALA A 252 -4.64 2.31 -4.01
N LEU A 253 -4.15 1.17 -3.50
CA LEU A 253 -2.98 1.15 -2.61
C LEU A 253 -1.74 1.75 -3.28
N ARG A 254 -1.51 1.43 -4.55
CA ARG A 254 -0.38 1.97 -5.31
C ARG A 254 -0.58 3.44 -5.67
N ALA A 255 -1.82 3.86 -5.91
CA ALA A 255 -2.17 5.27 -6.15
C ALA A 255 -1.98 6.11 -4.88
N TRP A 256 -2.37 5.61 -3.70
CA TRP A 256 -2.11 6.27 -2.42
C TRP A 256 -0.61 6.39 -2.14
N ALA A 257 0.16 5.32 -2.40
CA ALA A 257 1.62 5.34 -2.31
C ALA A 257 2.25 6.38 -3.25
N TRP A 258 1.73 6.51 -4.48
CA TRP A 258 2.15 7.57 -5.39
C TRP A 258 1.86 8.97 -4.81
N GLY A 259 0.67 9.19 -4.23
CA GLY A 259 0.33 10.44 -3.57
C GLY A 259 1.30 10.80 -2.44
N ALA A 260 1.71 9.81 -1.62
CA ALA A 260 2.72 10.01 -0.57
C ALA A 260 4.10 10.34 -1.16
N SER A 261 4.50 9.70 -2.26
CA SER A 261 5.75 10.03 -2.97
C SER A 261 5.72 11.47 -3.51
N ARG A 262 4.57 11.94 -4.00
CA ARG A 262 4.43 13.35 -4.43
C ARG A 262 4.48 14.32 -3.24
N ALA A 263 3.87 13.95 -2.10
CA ALA A 263 3.99 14.75 -0.88
C ALA A 263 5.45 14.85 -0.40
N LEU A 264 6.23 13.78 -0.53
CA LEU A 264 7.67 13.80 -0.25
C LEU A 264 8.43 14.77 -1.18
N ASP A 265 8.06 14.84 -2.46
CA ASP A 265 8.66 15.83 -3.38
C ASP A 265 8.46 17.27 -2.89
N TYR A 266 7.29 17.59 -2.31
CA TYR A 266 7.07 18.88 -1.67
C TYR A 266 7.94 19.04 -0.42
N LEU A 267 8.02 18.03 0.44
CA LEU A 267 8.80 18.08 1.67
C LEU A 267 10.31 18.28 1.39
N GLU A 268 10.82 17.81 0.25
CA GLU A 268 12.20 18.08 -0.20
C GLU A 268 12.46 19.57 -0.47
N THR A 269 11.40 20.36 -0.68
CA THR A 269 11.50 21.82 -0.90
C THR A 269 11.23 22.64 0.37
N ASP A 270 10.64 22.05 1.42
CA ASP A 270 10.28 22.77 2.65
C ASP A 270 11.47 22.85 3.62
N LYS A 271 11.95 24.07 3.85
CA LYS A 271 13.14 24.32 4.69
C LYS A 271 13.00 23.90 6.16
N ALA A 272 11.78 23.69 6.64
CA ALA A 272 11.54 23.22 8.00
C ALA A 272 11.68 21.69 8.13
N VAL A 273 11.77 20.96 7.01
CA VAL A 273 11.77 19.49 6.97
C VAL A 273 13.15 18.95 6.60
N ASP A 274 13.63 17.95 7.35
CA ASP A 274 14.73 17.09 6.94
C ASP A 274 14.18 15.96 6.06
N ALA A 275 14.14 16.19 4.77
CA ALA A 275 13.56 15.27 3.80
C ALA A 275 14.26 13.89 3.72
N LYS A 276 15.47 13.76 4.27
CA LYS A 276 16.17 12.47 4.38
C LYS A 276 15.67 11.63 5.56
N ARG A 277 14.85 12.20 6.42
CA ARG A 277 14.27 11.58 7.61
C ARG A 277 12.75 11.71 7.61
N VAL A 278 12.11 11.42 6.46
CA VAL A 278 10.66 11.34 6.34
C VAL A 278 10.24 9.90 6.47
N GLY A 279 9.35 9.63 7.42
CA GLY A 279 8.69 8.34 7.63
C GLY A 279 7.28 8.33 7.05
N ILE A 280 6.71 7.14 6.96
CA ILE A 280 5.32 6.90 6.56
C ILE A 280 4.65 5.96 7.54
N GLU A 281 3.41 6.22 7.93
CA GLU A 281 2.63 5.31 8.75
C GLU A 281 1.18 5.19 8.28
N GLY A 282 0.55 4.12 8.70
CA GLY A 282 -0.87 3.90 8.53
C GLY A 282 -1.35 2.67 9.27
N VAL A 283 -2.66 2.61 9.50
CA VAL A 283 -3.34 1.50 10.18
C VAL A 283 -4.36 0.89 9.23
N SER A 284 -4.59 -0.42 9.31
CA SER A 284 -5.54 -1.16 8.46
C SER A 284 -5.17 -1.01 6.97
N ARG A 285 -6.09 -0.64 6.09
CA ARG A 285 -5.83 -0.36 4.67
C ARG A 285 -4.75 0.69 4.44
N PHE A 286 -4.63 1.65 5.35
CA PHE A 286 -3.55 2.64 5.29
C PHE A 286 -2.21 2.05 5.72
N GLY A 287 -2.19 1.02 6.59
CA GLY A 287 -1.00 0.21 6.87
C GLY A 287 -0.53 -0.58 5.65
N LYS A 288 -1.47 -1.15 4.87
CA LYS A 288 -1.18 -1.76 3.56
C LYS A 288 -0.50 -0.72 2.63
N ALA A 289 -1.10 0.48 2.51
CA ALA A 289 -0.56 1.56 1.67
C ALA A 289 0.80 2.09 2.15
N ALA A 290 1.02 2.19 3.47
CA ALA A 290 2.30 2.61 4.03
C ALA A 290 3.42 1.61 3.71
N LEU A 291 3.15 0.30 3.83
CA LEU A 291 4.08 -0.75 3.46
C LEU A 291 4.42 -0.71 1.96
N VAL A 292 3.41 -0.56 1.09
CA VAL A 292 3.60 -0.38 -0.35
C VAL A 292 4.43 0.89 -0.64
N THR A 293 4.14 2.00 0.04
CA THR A 293 4.92 3.25 -0.12
C THR A 293 6.39 3.03 0.18
N MET A 294 6.70 2.45 1.35
CA MET A 294 8.07 2.19 1.78
C MET A 294 8.81 1.22 0.84
N ALA A 295 8.11 0.18 0.35
CA ALA A 295 8.69 -0.83 -0.54
C ALA A 295 9.09 -0.25 -1.91
N PHE A 296 8.30 0.69 -2.44
CA PHE A 296 8.46 1.20 -3.81
C PHE A 296 9.11 2.57 -3.91
N ASP A 297 9.18 3.35 -2.83
CA ASP A 297 9.93 4.62 -2.80
C ASP A 297 11.05 4.55 -1.76
N SER A 298 12.27 4.42 -2.24
CA SER A 298 13.47 4.27 -1.39
C SER A 298 13.85 5.53 -0.60
N ARG A 299 13.22 6.67 -0.84
CA ARG A 299 13.47 7.93 -0.14
C ARG A 299 12.83 7.97 1.25
N PHE A 300 11.77 7.19 1.50
CA PHE A 300 11.21 7.08 2.84
C PHE A 300 12.19 6.39 3.79
N ALA A 301 12.40 7.00 4.94
CA ALA A 301 13.43 6.59 5.90
C ALA A 301 12.96 5.51 6.87
N VAL A 302 11.67 5.46 7.20
CA VAL A 302 11.07 4.53 8.16
C VAL A 302 9.59 4.29 7.82
N VAL A 303 9.08 3.11 8.15
CA VAL A 303 7.66 2.82 8.08
C VAL A 303 7.14 2.23 9.39
N LEU A 304 5.94 2.65 9.80
CA LEU A 304 5.11 1.99 10.78
C LEU A 304 3.88 1.38 10.07
N VAL A 305 3.77 0.07 10.16
CA VAL A 305 2.70 -0.72 9.54
C VAL A 305 1.79 -1.23 10.65
N GLY A 306 0.66 -0.55 10.87
CA GLY A 306 -0.30 -0.89 11.92
C GLY A 306 -1.42 -1.79 11.40
N SER A 307 -1.66 -2.92 12.03
CA SER A 307 -2.84 -3.79 11.86
C SER A 307 -3.28 -3.97 10.40
N SER A 308 -2.31 -4.28 9.50
CA SER A 308 -2.51 -4.16 8.05
C SER A 308 -3.23 -5.35 7.41
N GLY A 309 -3.19 -6.55 7.99
CA GLY A 309 -3.92 -7.72 7.47
C GLY A 309 -3.52 -8.15 6.05
N GLU A 310 -4.46 -8.77 5.36
CA GLU A 310 -4.32 -9.30 3.99
C GLU A 310 -4.06 -8.17 2.99
N GLY A 311 -3.09 -8.37 2.08
CA GLY A 311 -2.62 -7.33 1.16
C GLY A 311 -1.65 -6.32 1.79
N GLY A 312 -1.38 -6.47 3.08
CA GLY A 312 -0.35 -5.76 3.83
C GLY A 312 0.76 -6.71 4.30
N ALA A 313 0.98 -6.80 5.61
CA ALA A 313 2.03 -7.64 6.19
C ALA A 313 1.64 -9.13 6.33
N LYS A 314 0.35 -9.49 6.24
CA LYS A 314 -0.12 -10.87 6.36
C LYS A 314 0.26 -11.67 5.12
N LEU A 315 0.72 -12.92 5.33
CA LEU A 315 0.98 -13.87 4.24
C LEU A 315 -0.30 -14.20 3.46
N HIS A 316 -0.29 -14.00 2.15
CA HIS A 316 -1.38 -14.40 1.23
C HIS A 316 -1.68 -15.91 1.29
N ARG A 317 -0.64 -16.72 1.49
CA ARG A 317 -0.73 -18.18 1.54
C ARG A 317 -1.36 -18.73 2.81
N ARG A 318 -1.67 -17.87 3.75
CA ARG A 318 -2.28 -18.26 5.03
C ARG A 318 -3.80 -18.10 5.00
N ASN A 319 -4.49 -19.18 5.32
CA ASN A 319 -5.95 -19.21 5.46
C ASN A 319 -6.35 -19.00 6.94
N PHE A 320 -6.27 -17.75 7.41
CA PHE A 320 -6.72 -17.35 8.74
C PHE A 320 -7.28 -15.93 8.65
N GLY A 321 -8.51 -15.70 9.12
CA GLY A 321 -9.14 -14.39 9.02
C GLY A 321 -9.39 -13.96 7.58
N GLU A 322 -8.94 -12.73 7.21
CA GLU A 322 -8.93 -12.24 5.83
C GLU A 322 -8.15 -13.18 4.92
N ALA A 323 -8.61 -13.35 3.69
CA ALA A 323 -7.96 -14.16 2.68
C ALA A 323 -7.92 -13.42 1.32
N VAL A 324 -7.17 -13.97 0.37
CA VAL A 324 -7.08 -13.45 -1.00
C VAL A 324 -8.46 -13.23 -1.62
N GLU A 325 -9.42 -14.07 -1.29
CA GLU A 325 -10.79 -13.99 -1.78
C GLU A 325 -11.52 -12.70 -1.32
N ASN A 326 -11.17 -12.12 -0.17
CA ASN A 326 -11.68 -10.81 0.24
C ASN A 326 -11.18 -9.72 -0.72
N LEU A 327 -9.89 -9.73 -1.04
CA LEU A 327 -9.26 -8.76 -1.94
C LEU A 327 -9.61 -8.98 -3.43
N THR A 328 -10.24 -10.07 -3.79
CA THR A 328 -10.74 -10.30 -5.15
C THR A 328 -12.25 -10.07 -5.25
N GLY A 329 -12.95 -9.95 -4.13
CA GLY A 329 -14.36 -9.58 -4.06
C GLY A 329 -14.61 -8.11 -4.41
N SER A 330 -15.83 -7.77 -4.84
CA SER A 330 -16.19 -6.41 -5.28
C SER A 330 -16.04 -5.34 -4.20
N GLY A 331 -15.94 -5.70 -2.92
CA GLY A 331 -15.73 -4.77 -1.81
C GLY A 331 -14.32 -4.18 -1.75
N GLU A 332 -13.28 -4.93 -2.15
CA GLU A 332 -11.89 -4.59 -1.87
C GLU A 332 -10.94 -4.71 -3.07
N TYR A 333 -11.36 -5.34 -4.18
CA TYR A 333 -10.52 -5.57 -5.37
C TYR A 333 -9.87 -4.29 -5.93
N HIS A 334 -10.46 -3.16 -5.67
CA HIS A 334 -9.97 -1.86 -6.14
C HIS A 334 -8.62 -1.47 -5.52
N TRP A 335 -8.25 -2.07 -4.38
CA TRP A 335 -6.94 -1.86 -3.77
C TRP A 335 -5.81 -2.44 -4.62
N MET A 336 -6.08 -3.54 -5.32
CA MET A 336 -5.10 -4.36 -6.02
C MET A 336 -5.07 -4.07 -7.53
N ALA A 337 -4.06 -4.57 -8.22
CA ALA A 337 -4.07 -4.68 -9.68
C ALA A 337 -5.23 -5.58 -10.14
N GLY A 338 -5.75 -5.36 -11.34
CA GLY A 338 -6.76 -6.24 -11.92
C GLY A 338 -6.32 -7.71 -11.98
N ASN A 339 -5.04 -7.94 -12.31
CA ASN A 339 -4.45 -9.29 -12.34
C ASN A 339 -4.60 -10.08 -11.04
N PHE A 340 -4.73 -9.41 -9.89
CA PHE A 340 -4.89 -10.08 -8.59
C PHE A 340 -6.17 -10.91 -8.52
N LEU A 341 -7.23 -10.54 -9.27
CA LEU A 341 -8.48 -11.31 -9.34
C LEU A 341 -8.28 -12.76 -9.78
N LYS A 342 -7.21 -13.05 -10.54
CA LYS A 342 -6.88 -14.41 -10.97
C LYS A 342 -6.76 -15.39 -9.80
N TYR A 343 -6.30 -14.91 -8.65
CA TYR A 343 -6.01 -15.76 -7.49
C TYR A 343 -7.24 -16.08 -6.63
N GLY A 344 -8.36 -15.37 -6.86
CA GLY A 344 -9.67 -15.74 -6.34
C GLY A 344 -10.54 -16.52 -7.34
N ALA A 345 -10.04 -16.80 -8.56
CA ALA A 345 -10.82 -17.42 -9.60
C ALA A 345 -11.16 -18.89 -9.27
N GLU A 346 -12.44 -19.21 -9.21
CA GLU A 346 -12.97 -20.57 -9.16
C GLU A 346 -13.12 -21.15 -10.57
N GLU A 347 -13.64 -20.33 -11.50
CA GLU A 347 -13.82 -20.68 -12.91
C GLU A 347 -13.31 -19.56 -13.82
N ALA A 348 -12.32 -19.88 -14.67
CA ALA A 348 -11.76 -18.96 -15.63
C ALA A 348 -11.19 -19.68 -16.86
N VAL A 349 -10.91 -18.94 -17.95
CA VAL A 349 -10.30 -19.50 -19.17
C VAL A 349 -8.92 -20.12 -18.93
N PHE A 350 -8.23 -19.72 -17.86
CA PHE A 350 -6.92 -20.26 -17.43
C PHE A 350 -7.04 -21.31 -16.32
N GLY A 351 -8.25 -21.75 -15.96
CA GLY A 351 -8.50 -22.65 -14.85
C GLY A 351 -8.65 -21.94 -13.50
N SER A 352 -8.83 -22.72 -12.42
CA SER A 352 -8.86 -22.20 -11.05
C SER A 352 -7.46 -21.82 -10.58
N ARG A 353 -7.35 -20.72 -9.83
CA ARG A 353 -6.12 -20.31 -9.14
C ARG A 353 -6.41 -19.91 -7.69
N ASN A 354 -5.40 -19.93 -6.85
CA ASN A 354 -5.51 -19.64 -5.42
C ASN A 354 -4.25 -18.91 -4.89
N ALA A 355 -4.21 -18.64 -3.60
CA ALA A 355 -3.09 -17.96 -2.95
C ALA A 355 -1.72 -18.64 -3.18
N GLY A 356 -1.69 -19.96 -3.33
CA GLY A 356 -0.46 -20.72 -3.64
C GLY A 356 0.15 -20.39 -4.99
N ASP A 357 -0.65 -19.89 -5.95
CA ASP A 357 -0.22 -19.55 -7.31
C ASP A 357 0.35 -18.12 -7.43
N ILE A 358 0.24 -17.29 -6.40
CA ILE A 358 0.77 -15.92 -6.40
C ILE A 358 2.31 -16.02 -6.46
N PRO A 359 2.99 -15.34 -7.39
CA PRO A 359 4.44 -15.48 -7.56
C PRO A 359 5.26 -14.83 -6.44
N VAL A 360 4.65 -13.98 -5.63
CA VAL A 360 5.22 -13.27 -4.49
C VAL A 360 4.35 -13.42 -3.25
N ASP A 361 4.83 -12.94 -2.09
CA ASP A 361 4.04 -12.92 -0.86
C ASP A 361 4.49 -11.77 0.06
N ALA A 362 3.75 -11.49 1.13
CA ALA A 362 3.95 -10.36 2.03
C ALA A 362 5.38 -10.25 2.59
N HIS A 363 6.05 -11.37 2.88
CA HIS A 363 7.45 -11.37 3.33
C HIS A 363 8.40 -10.71 2.31
N GLN A 364 8.12 -10.85 1.02
CA GLN A 364 8.91 -10.19 -0.02
C GLN A 364 8.59 -8.70 -0.10
N LEU A 365 7.34 -8.28 0.16
CA LEU A 365 6.98 -6.85 0.25
C LEU A 365 7.70 -6.18 1.44
N ILE A 366 7.76 -6.86 2.59
CA ILE A 366 8.53 -6.42 3.76
C ILE A 366 10.03 -6.36 3.41
N ALA A 367 10.56 -7.37 2.73
CA ALA A 367 11.95 -7.42 2.31
C ALA A 367 12.35 -6.27 1.35
N LEU A 368 11.43 -5.76 0.52
CA LEU A 368 11.68 -4.59 -0.32
C LEU A 368 11.93 -3.31 0.51
N CYS A 369 11.54 -3.27 1.77
CA CYS A 369 11.80 -2.15 2.68
C CYS A 369 13.24 -2.15 3.21
N ALA A 370 13.90 -3.30 3.25
CA ALA A 370 15.27 -3.45 3.78
C ALA A 370 16.29 -2.55 3.03
N PRO A 371 17.31 -2.02 3.70
CA PRO A 371 17.67 -2.17 5.12
C PRO A 371 17.05 -1.10 6.04
N ARG A 372 16.04 -0.36 5.57
CA ARG A 372 15.44 0.78 6.27
C ARG A 372 14.53 0.30 7.41
N PRO A 373 14.46 1.05 8.54
CA PRO A 373 13.59 0.73 9.66
C PRO A 373 12.14 0.45 9.23
N THR A 374 11.67 -0.73 9.60
CA THR A 374 10.33 -1.24 9.28
C THR A 374 9.73 -1.81 10.54
N PHE A 375 8.74 -1.11 11.10
CA PHE A 375 8.06 -1.50 12.33
C PHE A 375 6.66 -2.00 12.01
N ILE A 376 6.39 -3.26 12.32
CA ILE A 376 5.08 -3.89 12.15
C ILE A 376 4.45 -4.04 13.52
N SER A 377 3.27 -3.45 13.71
CA SER A 377 2.57 -3.42 14.99
C SER A 377 1.11 -3.83 14.84
N TYR A 378 0.63 -4.62 15.79
CA TYR A 378 -0.75 -5.07 15.87
C TYR A 378 -1.28 -4.89 17.29
N GLY A 379 -2.56 -4.53 17.38
CA GLY A 379 -3.29 -4.70 18.63
C GLY A 379 -3.67 -6.17 18.89
N VAL A 380 -4.23 -6.44 20.04
CA VAL A 380 -4.84 -7.72 20.35
C VAL A 380 -6.35 -7.67 20.14
N PRO A 381 -6.99 -8.76 19.65
CA PRO A 381 -8.45 -8.79 19.48
C PRO A 381 -9.23 -8.50 20.76
N GLU A 382 -8.71 -8.91 21.90
CA GLU A 382 -9.31 -8.72 23.22
C GLU A 382 -9.37 -7.25 23.64
N ALA A 383 -8.47 -6.40 23.08
CA ALA A 383 -8.45 -4.95 23.30
C ALA A 383 -9.00 -4.14 22.12
N GLY A 384 -9.67 -4.80 21.16
CA GLY A 384 -10.44 -4.15 20.11
C GLY A 384 -9.81 -4.15 18.71
N ASP A 385 -8.63 -4.76 18.52
CA ASP A 385 -8.13 -5.00 17.15
C ASP A 385 -8.90 -6.17 16.50
N ALA A 386 -8.93 -6.20 15.19
CA ALA A 386 -9.72 -7.20 14.49
C ALA A 386 -9.02 -8.56 14.42
N LYS A 387 -9.72 -9.61 14.86
CA LYS A 387 -9.20 -10.99 14.85
C LYS A 387 -8.84 -11.48 13.44
N TRP A 388 -9.57 -11.04 12.42
CA TRP A 388 -9.34 -11.48 11.03
C TRP A 388 -8.04 -10.97 10.39
N LEU A 389 -7.28 -10.08 11.05
CA LEU A 389 -6.05 -9.51 10.51
C LEU A 389 -4.86 -10.47 10.52
N ASP A 390 -4.97 -11.62 11.19
CA ASP A 390 -3.95 -12.67 11.26
C ASP A 390 -2.57 -12.14 11.72
N GLN A 391 -2.48 -11.77 12.98
CA GLN A 391 -1.25 -11.29 13.60
C GLN A 391 -0.10 -12.30 13.45
N GLN A 392 -0.40 -13.59 13.64
CA GLN A 392 0.59 -14.67 13.48
C GLN A 392 1.11 -14.76 12.04
N GLY A 393 0.25 -14.67 11.05
CA GLY A 393 0.66 -14.70 9.63
C GLY A 393 1.50 -13.48 9.24
N SER A 394 1.25 -12.34 9.85
CA SER A 394 2.06 -11.13 9.67
C SER A 394 3.42 -11.24 10.35
N PHE A 395 3.49 -11.86 11.53
CA PHE A 395 4.74 -12.16 12.21
C PHE A 395 5.59 -13.16 11.39
N MET A 396 4.98 -14.23 10.90
CA MET A 396 5.65 -15.20 10.02
C MET A 396 6.25 -14.53 8.78
N ALA A 397 5.54 -13.58 8.17
CA ALA A 397 6.06 -12.81 7.04
C ALA A 397 7.27 -11.94 7.44
N ALA A 398 7.22 -11.31 8.61
CA ALA A 398 8.35 -10.53 9.11
C ALA A 398 9.59 -11.40 9.38
N VAL A 399 9.42 -12.58 9.98
CA VAL A 399 10.50 -13.57 10.16
C VAL A 399 11.10 -13.96 8.80
N ALA A 400 10.27 -14.33 7.81
CA ALA A 400 10.71 -14.77 6.49
C ALA A 400 11.39 -13.64 5.67
N ALA A 401 11.15 -12.36 6.01
CA ALA A 401 11.84 -11.23 5.40
C ALA A 401 13.23 -10.96 6.00
N GLY A 402 13.51 -11.45 7.21
CA GLY A 402 14.74 -11.20 7.98
C GLY A 402 16.05 -11.43 7.21
N PRO A 403 16.20 -12.54 6.43
CA PRO A 403 17.40 -12.80 5.67
C PRO A 403 17.86 -11.65 4.76
N VAL A 404 16.93 -10.87 4.20
CA VAL A 404 17.28 -9.73 3.35
C VAL A 404 17.83 -8.56 4.17
N PHE A 405 17.27 -8.29 5.35
CA PHE A 405 17.81 -7.27 6.26
C PHE A 405 19.26 -7.60 6.62
N ARG A 406 19.55 -8.85 7.03
CA ARG A 406 20.91 -9.29 7.33
C ARG A 406 21.84 -9.22 6.13
N LEU A 407 21.39 -9.63 4.93
CA LEU A 407 22.18 -9.53 3.70
C LEU A 407 22.62 -8.09 3.40
N LEU A 408 21.76 -7.12 3.74
CA LEU A 408 22.02 -5.69 3.54
C LEU A 408 22.71 -5.01 4.75
N GLY A 409 23.18 -5.79 5.73
CA GLY A 409 23.93 -5.30 6.90
C GLY A 409 23.05 -4.70 8.00
N ALA A 410 21.74 -4.91 7.95
CA ALA A 410 20.79 -4.47 8.98
C ALA A 410 20.47 -5.60 9.96
N LYS A 411 20.03 -5.27 11.18
CA LYS A 411 19.50 -6.25 12.12
C LYS A 411 18.03 -6.53 11.79
N ASP A 412 17.67 -7.80 11.85
CA ASP A 412 16.28 -8.26 11.75
C ASP A 412 15.62 -8.42 13.13
N LEU A 413 14.61 -9.29 13.23
CA LEU A 413 13.90 -9.57 14.50
C LEU A 413 14.75 -10.31 15.55
N GLY A 414 15.92 -10.86 15.17
CA GLY A 414 16.74 -11.70 16.04
C GLY A 414 16.18 -13.10 16.29
N THR A 415 15.24 -13.54 15.46
CA THR A 415 14.64 -14.89 15.48
C THR A 415 15.41 -15.86 14.59
N SER A 416 15.03 -17.15 14.59
CA SER A 416 15.48 -18.09 13.54
C SER A 416 14.81 -17.78 12.21
N ASP A 417 15.24 -18.41 11.11
CA ASP A 417 14.63 -18.26 9.79
C ASP A 417 13.42 -19.20 9.57
N ASP A 418 13.12 -20.04 10.54
CA ASP A 418 12.01 -20.99 10.44
C ASP A 418 10.69 -20.34 10.83
N TYR A 419 10.14 -19.54 9.89
CA TYR A 419 8.88 -18.81 10.08
C TYR A 419 7.70 -19.71 10.48
N MET A 420 7.77 -21.02 10.19
CA MET A 420 6.71 -21.97 10.56
C MET A 420 6.79 -22.37 12.05
N LYS A 421 7.95 -22.27 12.68
CA LYS A 421 8.16 -22.66 14.09
C LYS A 421 8.28 -21.47 15.02
N GLU A 422 8.67 -20.29 14.50
CA GLU A 422 8.79 -19.11 15.32
C GLU A 422 7.42 -18.68 15.86
N LYS A 423 7.40 -18.29 17.14
CA LYS A 423 6.21 -17.82 17.84
C LYS A 423 6.29 -16.33 18.07
N MET A 424 5.16 -15.67 17.92
CA MET A 424 5.05 -14.26 18.33
C MET A 424 5.52 -14.12 19.78
N PRO A 425 6.23 -13.02 20.10
CA PRO A 425 6.51 -12.69 21.50
C PRO A 425 5.20 -12.47 22.29
N PRO A 426 5.21 -12.56 23.61
CA PRO A 426 4.07 -12.20 24.42
C PRO A 426 3.59 -10.78 24.14
N VAL A 427 2.30 -10.53 24.38
CA VAL A 427 1.71 -9.19 24.27
C VAL A 427 2.54 -8.17 25.06
N ASN A 428 2.74 -6.99 24.50
CA ASN A 428 3.59 -5.90 25.02
C ASN A 428 5.11 -6.20 25.06
N VAL A 429 5.55 -7.37 24.61
CA VAL A 429 6.97 -7.67 24.43
C VAL A 429 7.34 -7.40 22.96
N GLY A 430 8.10 -6.33 22.71
CA GLY A 430 8.54 -5.98 21.36
C GLY A 430 9.89 -6.59 21.00
N LEU A 431 10.06 -6.98 19.74
CA LEU A 431 11.34 -7.24 19.12
C LEU A 431 11.78 -5.95 18.41
N LEU A 432 12.46 -5.07 19.13
CA LEU A 432 12.69 -3.66 18.74
C LEU A 432 14.17 -3.31 18.49
N ASP A 433 15.09 -4.26 18.66
CA ASP A 433 16.54 -4.00 18.59
C ASP A 433 17.07 -3.95 17.14
N GLY A 434 16.23 -4.29 16.17
CA GLY A 434 16.57 -4.36 14.74
C GLY A 434 15.98 -3.20 13.91
N GLN A 435 16.42 -3.12 12.66
CA GLN A 435 15.75 -2.30 11.64
C GLN A 435 14.42 -2.95 11.21
N LEU A 436 14.29 -4.26 11.28
CA LEU A 436 12.99 -4.91 11.23
C LEU A 436 12.53 -5.12 12.68
N ALA A 437 11.37 -4.61 13.00
CA ALA A 437 10.82 -4.60 14.35
C ALA A 437 9.37 -5.08 14.37
N TRP A 438 8.99 -5.71 15.47
CA TRP A 438 7.65 -6.27 15.69
C TRP A 438 7.16 -5.99 17.10
N ARG A 439 5.86 -5.69 17.23
CA ARG A 439 5.16 -5.65 18.51
C ARG A 439 3.69 -6.02 18.35
N GLN A 440 3.16 -6.80 19.30
CA GLN A 440 1.73 -6.88 19.56
C GLN A 440 1.45 -6.20 20.91
N HIS A 441 0.38 -5.39 20.99
CA HIS A 441 0.06 -4.57 22.15
C HIS A 441 -1.43 -4.63 22.51
N ASP A 442 -1.76 -4.32 23.76
CA ASP A 442 -3.10 -4.33 24.31
C ASP A 442 -3.66 -2.91 24.61
N GLY A 443 -3.04 -1.88 24.08
CA GLY A 443 -3.44 -0.49 24.25
C GLY A 443 -2.94 0.44 23.17
#